data_328505e40bca04c200ec6fc253cc8278
#
_entry.id   328505e40bca04c200ec6fc253cc8278
#
_cell.length_a   1.000
_cell.length_b   1.000
_cell.length_c   1.000
_cell.angle_alpha   90.00
_cell.angle_beta   90.00
_cell.angle_gamma   90.00
#
_symmetry.space_group_name_H-M   'P 1'
#
loop_
_entity.id
_entity.type
_entity.pdbx_description
1 polymer ?
#
loop_
_entity_poly.entity_id
_entity_poly.type
_entity_poly.pdbx_seq_one_letter_code
_entity_poly.pdbx_strand_id
1 'polypeptide(L)'
;MKFSGKNVLITGASRGIGAQIARTLAGYGLKAWINYRSKPEIADALLEEIRANGGEGAVIKFDATNEAEFSEAIALIAQSDGELSYLVNNAGVTNDKLALRMKLEDFMGVIEANLSSAFIGCREALKLMSKKRFGAVVNIASIVGEMGNAGQVNYSASKGGMIAMSKSFAKEGAARGIRFNCITPGFIATDMTDALSDDVKASYEASIPLKRLGSTSDVAEGVAFLLSDGAGYITGETLKINGGLYM
;
A
#
# COMPACT_ATOMS: atom_id res chain seq x y z
N MET A 1 9.27 11.96 -12.16
CA MET A 1 8.52 12.76 -11.15
C MET A 1 9.51 13.45 -10.22
N LYS A 2 9.09 14.52 -9.51
CA LYS A 2 9.94 15.20 -8.53
C LYS A 2 9.45 14.88 -7.11
N PHE A 3 10.39 14.62 -6.21
CA PHE A 3 10.12 14.33 -4.80
C PHE A 3 10.98 15.24 -3.92
N SER A 4 10.35 15.91 -2.95
CA SER A 4 11.06 16.70 -1.93
C SER A 4 11.58 15.85 -0.78
N GLY A 5 10.99 14.64 -0.56
CA GLY A 5 11.44 13.67 0.43
C GLY A 5 12.52 12.73 -0.13
N LYS A 6 13.17 11.97 0.75
CA LYS A 6 14.34 11.15 0.41
C LYS A 6 14.09 9.65 0.49
N ASN A 7 13.14 9.22 1.30
CA ASN A 7 12.91 7.81 1.59
C ASN A 7 11.44 7.46 1.69
N VAL A 8 11.14 6.17 1.56
CA VAL A 8 9.78 5.62 1.67
C VAL A 8 9.81 4.29 2.39
N LEU A 9 8.94 4.09 3.37
CA LEU A 9 8.65 2.78 3.94
C LEU A 9 7.46 2.15 3.19
N ILE A 10 7.61 0.91 2.73
CA ILE A 10 6.55 0.16 2.06
C ILE A 10 6.28 -1.11 2.86
N THR A 11 5.08 -1.26 3.44
CA THR A 11 4.71 -2.47 4.18
C THR A 11 4.32 -3.60 3.23
N GLY A 12 4.71 -4.85 3.58
CA GLY A 12 4.45 -6.02 2.75
C GLY A 12 5.08 -5.93 1.36
N ALA A 13 6.30 -5.38 1.28
CA ALA A 13 6.96 -5.00 0.03
C ALA A 13 7.74 -6.14 -0.65
N SER A 14 7.80 -7.35 -0.08
CA SER A 14 8.64 -8.41 -0.62
C SER A 14 8.15 -8.99 -1.95
N ARG A 15 6.87 -8.81 -2.33
CA ARG A 15 6.28 -9.36 -3.57
C ARG A 15 5.14 -8.51 -4.11
N GLY A 16 4.66 -8.84 -5.32
CA GLY A 16 3.46 -8.28 -5.93
C GLY A 16 3.51 -6.77 -6.07
N ILE A 17 2.41 -6.10 -5.73
CA ILE A 17 2.25 -4.64 -5.83
C ILE A 17 3.31 -3.91 -4.98
N GLY A 18 3.55 -4.37 -3.74
CA GLY A 18 4.51 -3.74 -2.84
C GLY A 18 5.95 -3.77 -3.38
N ALA A 19 6.36 -4.90 -3.97
CA ALA A 19 7.68 -5.01 -4.59
C ALA A 19 7.82 -4.08 -5.81
N GLN A 20 6.79 -4.00 -6.64
CA GLN A 20 6.80 -3.09 -7.79
C GLN A 20 6.84 -1.62 -7.35
N ILE A 21 6.12 -1.26 -6.27
CA ILE A 21 6.19 0.08 -5.69
C ILE A 21 7.64 0.38 -5.24
N ALA A 22 8.30 -0.57 -4.57
CA ALA A 22 9.69 -0.39 -4.15
C ALA A 22 10.64 -0.16 -5.33
N ARG A 23 10.54 -0.98 -6.41
CA ARG A 23 11.30 -0.79 -7.65
C ARG A 23 11.08 0.59 -8.26
N THR A 24 9.82 0.95 -8.44
CA THR A 24 9.42 2.21 -9.09
C THR A 24 9.94 3.41 -8.31
N LEU A 25 9.74 3.44 -7.00
CA LEU A 25 10.17 4.57 -6.16
C LEU A 25 11.70 4.67 -6.04
N ALA A 26 12.39 3.53 -5.96
CA ALA A 26 13.85 3.50 -6.02
C ALA A 26 14.39 3.99 -7.36
N GLY A 27 13.74 3.63 -8.48
CA GLY A 27 14.05 4.15 -9.81
C GLY A 27 13.84 5.66 -9.95
N TYR A 28 12.97 6.26 -9.14
CA TYR A 28 12.82 7.71 -9.02
C TYR A 28 13.81 8.37 -8.03
N GLY A 29 14.74 7.61 -7.46
CA GLY A 29 15.80 8.10 -6.58
C GLY A 29 15.43 8.19 -5.11
N LEU A 30 14.32 7.56 -4.68
CA LEU A 30 14.00 7.43 -3.26
C LEU A 30 14.68 6.19 -2.67
N LYS A 31 15.19 6.28 -1.45
CA LYS A 31 15.62 5.10 -0.70
C LYS A 31 14.40 4.31 -0.26
N ALA A 32 14.25 3.07 -0.76
CA ALA A 32 13.12 2.20 -0.47
C ALA A 32 13.41 1.31 0.75
N TRP A 33 12.62 1.47 1.84
CA TRP A 33 12.61 0.56 2.97
C TRP A 33 11.58 -0.54 2.72
N ILE A 34 12.09 -1.75 2.47
CA ILE A 34 11.32 -2.94 2.06
C ILE A 34 10.93 -3.71 3.31
N ASN A 35 9.68 -3.54 3.77
CA ASN A 35 9.22 -4.34 4.90
C ASN A 35 8.83 -5.76 4.49
N TYR A 36 9.23 -6.71 5.30
CA TYR A 36 8.80 -8.10 5.25
C TYR A 36 8.53 -8.64 6.66
N ARG A 37 7.67 -9.67 6.78
CA ARG A 37 7.37 -10.37 8.03
C ARG A 37 8.15 -11.69 8.14
N SER A 38 8.11 -12.45 7.07
CA SER A 38 8.76 -13.76 6.91
C SER A 38 9.46 -13.80 5.57
N LYS A 39 10.35 -14.74 5.33
CA LYS A 39 11.07 -14.94 4.06
C LYS A 39 12.00 -13.77 3.72
N PRO A 40 13.08 -13.60 4.51
CA PRO A 40 14.09 -12.57 4.25
C PRO A 40 14.70 -12.69 2.86
N GLU A 41 14.89 -13.92 2.37
CA GLU A 41 15.49 -14.22 1.07
C GLU A 41 14.78 -13.53 -0.11
N ILE A 42 13.45 -13.35 -0.03
CA ILE A 42 12.69 -12.67 -1.08
C ILE A 42 12.89 -11.15 -1.01
N ALA A 43 12.95 -10.59 0.20
CA ALA A 43 13.18 -9.17 0.39
C ALA A 43 14.63 -8.78 0.03
N ASP A 44 15.59 -9.64 0.37
CA ASP A 44 17.01 -9.44 0.03
C ASP A 44 17.23 -9.53 -1.48
N ALA A 45 16.60 -10.49 -2.18
CA ALA A 45 16.66 -10.58 -3.64
C ALA A 45 16.11 -9.31 -4.33
N LEU A 46 14.98 -8.77 -3.82
CA LEU A 46 14.43 -7.52 -4.33
C LEU A 46 15.38 -6.34 -4.08
N LEU A 47 16.03 -6.29 -2.90
CA LEU A 47 17.00 -5.24 -2.59
C LEU A 47 18.20 -5.28 -3.54
N GLU A 48 18.74 -6.47 -3.80
CA GLU A 48 19.85 -6.65 -4.74
C GLU A 48 19.47 -6.26 -6.17
N GLU A 49 18.24 -6.59 -6.60
CA GLU A 49 17.71 -6.16 -7.90
C GLU A 49 17.62 -4.62 -7.98
N ILE A 50 17.10 -3.95 -6.94
CA ILE A 50 17.03 -2.50 -6.88
C ILE A 50 18.42 -1.88 -6.98
N ARG A 51 19.40 -2.40 -6.24
CA ARG A 51 20.79 -1.93 -6.26
C ARG A 51 21.46 -2.14 -7.60
N ALA A 52 21.25 -3.31 -8.22
CA ALA A 52 21.78 -3.61 -9.56
C ALA A 52 21.26 -2.64 -10.63
N ASN A 53 20.04 -2.08 -10.44
CA ASN A 53 19.46 -1.08 -11.31
C ASN A 53 19.79 0.38 -10.87
N GLY A 54 20.76 0.57 -9.97
CA GLY A 54 21.23 1.88 -9.52
C GLY A 54 20.33 2.58 -8.50
N GLY A 55 19.34 1.88 -7.96
CA GLY A 55 18.46 2.38 -6.89
C GLY A 55 19.08 2.18 -5.50
N GLU A 56 18.49 2.85 -4.51
CA GLU A 56 18.87 2.73 -3.10
C GLU A 56 17.75 2.08 -2.28
N GLY A 57 18.10 1.21 -1.33
CA GLY A 57 17.13 0.58 -0.45
C GLY A 57 17.76 -0.14 0.73
N ALA A 58 16.87 -0.56 1.63
CA ALA A 58 17.19 -1.43 2.76
C ALA A 58 15.99 -2.33 3.09
N VAL A 59 16.25 -3.50 3.66
CA VAL A 59 15.22 -4.38 4.17
C VAL A 59 14.96 -4.12 5.65
N ILE A 60 13.72 -4.29 6.09
CA ILE A 60 13.35 -4.15 7.49
C ILE A 60 12.29 -5.17 7.87
N LYS A 61 12.60 -5.98 8.90
CA LYS A 61 11.72 -7.03 9.38
C LYS A 61 10.83 -6.50 10.50
N PHE A 62 9.51 -6.56 10.34
CA PHE A 62 8.53 -6.41 11.41
C PHE A 62 7.16 -6.93 10.96
N ASP A 63 6.31 -7.29 11.92
CA ASP A 63 4.89 -7.54 11.69
C ASP A 63 4.13 -6.22 11.74
N ALA A 64 3.48 -5.83 10.64
CA ALA A 64 2.76 -4.56 10.53
C ALA A 64 1.54 -4.50 11.47
N THR A 65 1.06 -5.63 12.00
CA THR A 65 -0.01 -5.69 13.01
C THR A 65 0.49 -5.47 14.43
N ASN A 66 1.80 -5.59 14.66
CA ASN A 66 2.42 -5.37 15.95
C ASN A 66 2.83 -3.89 16.10
N GLU A 67 2.11 -3.17 16.97
CA GLU A 67 2.33 -1.74 17.19
C GLU A 67 3.74 -1.41 17.67
N ALA A 68 4.30 -2.21 18.56
CA ALA A 68 5.64 -1.97 19.11
C ALA A 68 6.71 -2.15 18.00
N GLU A 69 6.64 -3.25 17.24
CA GLU A 69 7.56 -3.52 16.14
C GLU A 69 7.48 -2.44 15.07
N PHE A 70 6.27 -1.96 14.75
CA PHE A 70 6.07 -0.88 13.76
C PHE A 70 6.70 0.43 14.24
N SER A 71 6.48 0.79 15.51
CA SER A 71 7.05 2.00 16.10
C SER A 71 8.59 1.96 16.14
N GLU A 72 9.16 0.80 16.51
CA GLU A 72 10.61 0.58 16.50
C GLU A 72 11.19 0.70 15.08
N ALA A 73 10.51 0.12 14.09
CA ALA A 73 10.92 0.21 12.69
C ALA A 73 10.96 1.66 12.19
N ILE A 74 9.92 2.45 12.46
CA ILE A 74 9.89 3.88 12.10
C ILE A 74 10.99 4.67 12.82
N ALA A 75 11.24 4.37 14.09
CA ALA A 75 12.32 5.02 14.85
C ALA A 75 13.70 4.70 14.27
N LEU A 76 13.94 3.44 13.89
CA LEU A 76 15.16 3.02 13.23
C LEU A 76 15.39 3.72 11.90
N ILE A 77 14.34 3.83 11.06
CA ILE A 77 14.41 4.58 9.80
C ILE A 77 14.76 6.04 10.05
N ALA A 78 14.10 6.67 11.02
CA ALA A 78 14.36 8.07 11.37
C ALA A 78 15.79 8.28 11.92
N GLN A 79 16.32 7.31 12.67
CA GLN A 79 17.70 7.34 13.14
C GLN A 79 18.71 7.17 12.00
N SER A 80 18.44 6.26 11.07
CA SER A 80 19.33 5.96 9.93
C SER A 80 19.38 7.11 8.92
N ASP A 81 18.20 7.64 8.55
CA ASP A 81 18.04 8.56 7.41
C ASP A 81 17.74 9.99 7.84
N GLY A 82 17.61 10.25 9.16
CA GLY A 82 17.23 11.55 9.72
C GLY A 82 15.75 11.89 9.62
N GLU A 83 14.97 11.07 8.88
CA GLU A 83 13.53 11.29 8.66
C GLU A 83 12.83 10.03 8.14
N LEU A 84 11.49 10.05 8.14
CA LEU A 84 10.65 9.27 7.24
C LEU A 84 9.84 10.25 6.40
N SER A 85 10.06 10.26 5.09
CA SER A 85 9.40 11.20 4.17
C SER A 85 8.06 10.67 3.67
N TYR A 86 8.00 9.37 3.36
CA TYR A 86 6.83 8.74 2.75
C TYR A 86 6.53 7.37 3.36
N LEU A 87 5.24 7.03 3.43
CA LEU A 87 4.78 5.70 3.85
C LEU A 87 3.78 5.15 2.82
N VAL A 88 3.93 3.87 2.47
CA VAL A 88 2.94 3.11 1.72
C VAL A 88 2.45 1.94 2.58
N ASN A 89 1.21 1.99 3.04
CA ASN A 89 0.54 0.89 3.70
C ASN A 89 -0.02 -0.06 2.62
N ASN A 90 0.76 -1.09 2.28
CA ASN A 90 0.41 -2.07 1.27
C ASN A 90 0.18 -3.46 1.87
N ALA A 91 0.70 -3.77 3.05
CA ALA A 91 0.48 -5.06 3.70
C ALA A 91 -1.02 -5.39 3.80
N GLY A 92 -1.37 -6.62 3.49
CA GLY A 92 -2.75 -7.09 3.55
C GLY A 92 -2.90 -8.54 3.13
N VAL A 93 -4.02 -9.12 3.54
CA VAL A 93 -4.42 -10.51 3.27
C VAL A 93 -5.88 -10.57 2.87
N THR A 94 -6.27 -11.67 2.20
CA THR A 94 -7.65 -12.08 2.00
C THR A 94 -7.92 -13.39 2.73
N ASN A 95 -9.16 -13.60 3.15
CA ASN A 95 -9.68 -14.87 3.67
C ASN A 95 -11.14 -14.98 3.24
N ASP A 96 -11.32 -15.37 1.97
CA ASP A 96 -12.60 -15.31 1.27
C ASP A 96 -13.51 -16.46 1.69
N LYS A 97 -14.69 -16.14 2.21
CA LYS A 97 -15.74 -17.08 2.61
C LYS A 97 -17.10 -16.42 2.46
N LEU A 98 -18.10 -17.16 2.00
CA LEU A 98 -19.49 -16.69 2.05
C LEU A 98 -19.86 -16.30 3.50
N ALA A 99 -20.63 -15.23 3.68
CA ALA A 99 -20.97 -14.68 4.99
C ALA A 99 -21.55 -15.72 5.97
N LEU A 100 -22.39 -16.63 5.47
CA LEU A 100 -22.97 -17.71 6.29
C LEU A 100 -21.94 -18.74 6.82
N ARG A 101 -20.75 -18.78 6.26
CA ARG A 101 -19.66 -19.68 6.66
C ARG A 101 -18.47 -18.96 7.26
N MET A 102 -18.50 -17.62 7.27
CA MET A 102 -17.42 -16.78 7.81
C MET A 102 -17.56 -16.71 9.33
N LYS A 103 -16.55 -17.14 10.05
CA LYS A 103 -16.49 -16.98 11.50
C LYS A 103 -15.98 -15.58 11.87
N LEU A 104 -16.27 -15.15 13.11
CA LEU A 104 -15.79 -13.87 13.60
C LEU A 104 -14.26 -13.77 13.57
N GLU A 105 -13.57 -14.86 13.83
CA GLU A 105 -12.10 -14.93 13.75
C GLU A 105 -11.58 -14.68 12.33
N ASP A 106 -12.24 -15.25 11.31
CA ASP A 106 -11.90 -14.99 9.90
C ASP A 106 -12.11 -13.52 9.53
N PHE A 107 -13.19 -12.92 10.04
CA PHE A 107 -13.48 -11.51 9.83
C PHE A 107 -12.42 -10.62 10.51
N MET A 108 -12.19 -10.82 11.82
CA MET A 108 -11.27 -10.00 12.61
C MET A 108 -9.82 -10.14 12.16
N GLY A 109 -9.38 -11.32 11.75
CA GLY A 109 -8.02 -11.51 11.24
C GLY A 109 -7.72 -10.68 9.98
N VAL A 110 -8.72 -10.50 9.09
CA VAL A 110 -8.56 -9.64 7.91
C VAL A 110 -8.63 -8.14 8.30
N ILE A 111 -9.49 -7.77 9.24
CA ILE A 111 -9.54 -6.40 9.77
C ILE A 111 -8.19 -6.03 10.41
N GLU A 112 -7.63 -6.89 11.23
CA GLU A 112 -6.35 -6.67 11.91
C GLU A 112 -5.20 -6.53 10.90
N ALA A 113 -5.09 -7.47 9.96
CA ALA A 113 -4.02 -7.47 8.99
C ALA A 113 -4.06 -6.29 8.01
N ASN A 114 -5.26 -5.83 7.62
CA ASN A 114 -5.41 -4.83 6.56
C ASN A 114 -5.68 -3.42 7.13
N LEU A 115 -6.62 -3.28 8.07
CA LEU A 115 -7.08 -1.97 8.55
C LEU A 115 -6.31 -1.52 9.78
N SER A 116 -6.18 -2.39 10.81
CA SER A 116 -5.47 -2.02 12.03
C SER A 116 -3.99 -1.76 11.75
N SER A 117 -3.34 -2.56 10.92
CA SER A 117 -1.95 -2.33 10.49
C SER A 117 -1.77 -0.98 9.80
N ALA A 118 -2.67 -0.63 8.89
CA ALA A 118 -2.64 0.66 8.22
C ALA A 118 -2.91 1.83 9.18
N PHE A 119 -3.80 1.65 10.16
CA PHE A 119 -4.02 2.62 11.22
C PHE A 119 -2.74 2.87 12.03
N ILE A 120 -2.06 1.81 12.46
CA ILE A 120 -0.78 1.90 13.19
C ILE A 120 0.22 2.69 12.33
N GLY A 121 0.39 2.31 11.06
CA GLY A 121 1.31 2.99 10.15
C GLY A 121 0.98 4.48 9.95
N CYS A 122 -0.28 4.81 9.69
CA CYS A 122 -0.72 6.20 9.55
C CYS A 122 -0.46 7.04 10.80
N ARG A 123 -0.75 6.48 11.98
CA ARG A 123 -0.56 7.16 13.26
C ARG A 123 0.92 7.41 13.56
N GLU A 124 1.77 6.40 13.39
CA GLU A 124 3.21 6.53 13.66
C GLU A 124 3.88 7.47 12.63
N ALA A 125 3.49 7.40 11.36
CA ALA A 125 3.92 8.36 10.34
C ALA A 125 3.49 9.78 10.69
N LEU A 126 2.23 10.00 11.10
CA LEU A 126 1.73 11.31 11.50
C LEU A 126 2.54 11.90 12.67
N LYS A 127 2.85 11.10 13.70
CA LYS A 127 3.67 11.53 14.85
C LYS A 127 5.05 12.01 14.40
N LEU A 128 5.72 11.25 13.54
CA LEU A 128 7.08 11.57 13.12
C LEU A 128 7.11 12.74 12.11
N MET A 129 6.30 12.65 11.06
CA MET A 129 6.24 13.64 9.99
C MET A 129 5.77 15.02 10.48
N SER A 130 4.92 15.06 11.53
CA SER A 130 4.45 16.32 12.15
C SER A 130 5.60 17.20 12.67
N LYS A 131 6.71 16.60 13.10
CA LYS A 131 7.89 17.33 13.59
C LYS A 131 8.59 18.11 12.47
N LYS A 132 8.61 17.56 11.27
CA LYS A 132 9.19 18.15 10.06
C LYS A 132 8.18 18.97 9.25
N ARG A 133 6.88 18.87 9.57
CA ARG A 133 5.76 19.47 8.82
C ARG A 133 5.80 19.10 7.33
N PHE A 134 6.17 17.88 7.04
CA PHE A 134 6.31 17.34 5.69
C PHE A 134 6.08 15.84 5.70
N GLY A 135 5.37 15.32 4.70
CA GLY A 135 5.20 13.91 4.46
C GLY A 135 3.99 13.56 3.59
N ALA A 136 3.99 12.36 3.06
CA ALA A 136 2.82 11.81 2.39
C ALA A 136 2.66 10.31 2.66
N VAL A 137 1.42 9.90 2.84
CA VAL A 137 1.04 8.51 3.07
C VAL A 137 0.07 8.07 1.97
N VAL A 138 0.31 6.91 1.39
CA VAL A 138 -0.61 6.24 0.47
C VAL A 138 -1.02 4.90 1.03
N ASN A 139 -2.33 4.68 1.15
CA ASN A 139 -2.92 3.43 1.59
C ASN A 139 -3.42 2.63 0.39
N ILE A 140 -2.96 1.39 0.24
CA ILE A 140 -3.42 0.50 -0.83
C ILE A 140 -4.70 -0.18 -0.38
N ALA A 141 -5.83 0.43 -0.76
CA ALA A 141 -7.16 -0.11 -0.53
C ALA A 141 -7.52 -1.18 -1.60
N SER A 142 -8.72 -1.17 -2.11
CA SER A 142 -9.20 -2.01 -3.22
C SER A 142 -10.51 -1.47 -3.74
N ILE A 143 -10.80 -1.69 -5.02
CA ILE A 143 -12.12 -1.48 -5.60
C ILE A 143 -13.22 -2.20 -4.82
N VAL A 144 -12.92 -3.36 -4.24
CA VAL A 144 -13.85 -4.16 -3.41
C VAL A 144 -14.26 -3.40 -2.14
N GLY A 145 -13.43 -2.48 -1.64
CA GLY A 145 -13.78 -1.59 -0.54
C GLY A 145 -14.81 -0.52 -0.92
N GLU A 146 -15.00 -0.25 -2.22
CA GLU A 146 -15.99 0.70 -2.74
C GLU A 146 -17.29 0.00 -3.18
N MET A 147 -17.18 -1.11 -3.93
CA MET A 147 -18.35 -1.76 -4.53
C MET A 147 -18.83 -3.01 -3.79
N GLY A 148 -18.04 -3.57 -2.89
CA GLY A 148 -18.29 -4.88 -2.28
C GLY A 148 -17.99 -6.03 -3.24
N ASN A 149 -17.89 -7.25 -2.69
CA ASN A 149 -17.80 -8.48 -3.47
C ASN A 149 -18.33 -9.67 -2.64
N ALA A 150 -19.08 -10.56 -3.27
CA ALA A 150 -19.57 -11.77 -2.62
C ALA A 150 -18.41 -12.64 -2.12
N GLY A 151 -18.51 -13.14 -0.89
CA GLY A 151 -17.44 -13.91 -0.26
C GLY A 151 -16.34 -13.08 0.40
N GLN A 152 -16.37 -11.75 0.30
CA GLN A 152 -15.32 -10.85 0.80
C GLN A 152 -15.83 -9.81 1.79
N VAL A 153 -16.80 -10.15 2.63
CA VAL A 153 -17.37 -9.21 3.62
C VAL A 153 -16.29 -8.62 4.53
N ASN A 154 -15.35 -9.44 5.01
CA ASN A 154 -14.21 -9.03 5.82
C ASN A 154 -13.24 -8.10 5.04
N TYR A 155 -12.88 -8.50 3.83
CA TYR A 155 -11.95 -7.74 2.98
C TYR A 155 -12.57 -6.41 2.54
N SER A 156 -13.84 -6.42 2.09
CA SER A 156 -14.59 -5.21 1.74
C SER A 156 -14.67 -4.23 2.92
N ALA A 157 -15.01 -4.74 4.11
CA ALA A 157 -15.05 -3.92 5.33
C ALA A 157 -13.68 -3.31 5.66
N SER A 158 -12.60 -4.12 5.57
CA SER A 158 -11.25 -3.63 5.85
C SER A 158 -10.80 -2.53 4.87
N LYS A 159 -11.05 -2.72 3.58
CA LYS A 159 -10.62 -1.78 2.54
C LYS A 159 -11.54 -0.54 2.46
N GLY A 160 -12.84 -0.68 2.71
CA GLY A 160 -13.75 0.45 2.85
C GLY A 160 -13.44 1.28 4.10
N GLY A 161 -13.16 0.63 5.22
CA GLY A 161 -12.68 1.28 6.45
C GLY A 161 -11.38 2.06 6.23
N MET A 162 -10.43 1.51 5.44
CA MET A 162 -9.18 2.16 5.09
C MET A 162 -9.40 3.46 4.30
N ILE A 163 -10.35 3.48 3.36
CA ILE A 163 -10.73 4.67 2.59
C ILE A 163 -11.28 5.76 3.52
N ALA A 164 -12.23 5.40 4.41
CA ALA A 164 -12.82 6.35 5.34
C ALA A 164 -11.78 6.87 6.37
N MET A 165 -10.94 5.98 6.90
CA MET A 165 -9.86 6.31 7.82
C MET A 165 -8.86 7.30 7.19
N SER A 166 -8.48 7.10 5.93
CA SER A 166 -7.55 7.99 5.23
C SER A 166 -8.06 9.41 5.12
N LYS A 167 -9.36 9.61 4.92
CA LYS A 167 -9.99 10.93 4.88
C LYS A 167 -9.92 11.63 6.25
N SER A 168 -10.02 10.88 7.35
CA SER A 168 -9.87 11.42 8.70
C SER A 168 -8.43 11.86 8.96
N PHE A 169 -7.45 10.98 8.65
CA PHE A 169 -6.03 11.33 8.76
C PHE A 169 -5.63 12.52 7.86
N ALA A 170 -6.23 12.63 6.67
CA ALA A 170 -6.00 13.77 5.79
C ALA A 170 -6.41 15.10 6.43
N LYS A 171 -7.54 15.13 7.13
CA LYS A 171 -8.01 16.32 7.87
C LYS A 171 -7.10 16.66 9.04
N GLU A 172 -6.65 15.67 9.80
CA GLU A 172 -5.74 15.85 10.93
C GLU A 172 -4.32 16.25 10.50
N GLY A 173 -3.81 15.65 9.41
CA GLY A 173 -2.47 15.88 8.90
C GLY A 173 -2.30 17.19 8.13
N ALA A 174 -3.36 17.73 7.54
CA ALA A 174 -3.31 18.88 6.65
C ALA A 174 -2.65 20.13 7.29
N ALA A 175 -3.01 20.47 8.53
CA ALA A 175 -2.42 21.58 9.26
C ALA A 175 -0.93 21.39 9.57
N ARG A 176 -0.41 20.19 9.39
CA ARG A 176 1.00 19.82 9.57
C ARG A 176 1.72 19.59 8.24
N GLY A 177 1.08 19.86 7.11
CA GLY A 177 1.68 19.66 5.79
C GLY A 177 1.83 18.19 5.40
N ILE A 178 1.02 17.27 5.99
CA ILE A 178 1.07 15.84 5.73
C ILE A 178 -0.16 15.45 4.92
N ARG A 179 0.05 14.75 3.82
CA ARG A 179 -1.02 14.28 2.93
C ARG A 179 -1.29 12.79 3.14
N PHE A 180 -2.57 12.42 3.13
CA PHE A 180 -3.02 11.02 3.21
C PHE A 180 -3.98 10.75 2.07
N ASN A 181 -3.66 9.77 1.23
CA ASN A 181 -4.50 9.37 0.10
C ASN A 181 -4.64 7.84 0.03
N CYS A 182 -5.63 7.39 -0.72
CA CYS A 182 -5.82 5.98 -1.04
C CYS A 182 -5.61 5.71 -2.53
N ILE A 183 -5.26 4.48 -2.84
CA ILE A 183 -5.41 3.90 -4.17
C ILE A 183 -6.36 2.71 -4.05
N THR A 184 -7.29 2.59 -5.01
CA THR A 184 -8.18 1.44 -5.15
C THR A 184 -7.85 0.70 -6.45
N PRO A 185 -6.90 -0.29 -6.38
CA PRO A 185 -6.62 -1.14 -7.53
C PRO A 185 -7.85 -1.97 -7.90
N GLY A 186 -8.03 -2.19 -9.20
CA GLY A 186 -8.96 -3.19 -9.74
C GLY A 186 -8.33 -4.58 -9.77
N PHE A 187 -8.62 -5.34 -10.83
CA PHE A 187 -7.96 -6.62 -11.07
C PHE A 187 -6.55 -6.39 -11.62
N ILE A 188 -5.54 -6.72 -10.82
CA ILE A 188 -4.12 -6.52 -11.13
C ILE A 188 -3.45 -7.87 -11.35
N ALA A 189 -2.71 -8.01 -12.44
CA ALA A 189 -1.90 -9.19 -12.71
C ALA A 189 -0.80 -9.33 -11.65
N THR A 190 -0.85 -10.41 -10.89
CA THR A 190 0.08 -10.78 -9.82
C THR A 190 0.16 -12.30 -9.74
N ASP A 191 1.11 -12.86 -9.00
CA ASP A 191 1.22 -14.31 -8.76
C ASP A 191 -0.12 -14.94 -8.32
N MET A 192 -1.00 -14.18 -7.64
CA MET A 192 -2.33 -14.67 -7.24
C MET A 192 -3.29 -14.78 -8.42
N THR A 193 -3.22 -13.89 -9.38
CA THR A 193 -4.08 -13.91 -10.57
C THR A 193 -3.52 -14.84 -11.65
N ASP A 194 -2.21 -15.11 -11.63
CA ASP A 194 -1.58 -16.05 -12.57
C ASP A 194 -2.06 -17.49 -12.35
N ALA A 195 -2.47 -17.81 -11.12
CA ALA A 195 -3.06 -19.12 -10.79
C ALA A 195 -4.51 -19.31 -11.28
N LEU A 196 -5.16 -18.26 -11.83
CA LEU A 196 -6.52 -18.34 -12.37
C LEU A 196 -6.51 -18.97 -13.77
N SER A 197 -7.58 -19.70 -14.11
CA SER A 197 -7.76 -20.23 -15.46
C SER A 197 -7.93 -19.11 -16.49
N ASP A 198 -7.60 -19.40 -17.75
CA ASP A 198 -7.71 -18.44 -18.85
C ASP A 198 -9.15 -17.94 -19.04
N ASP A 199 -10.16 -18.82 -18.84
CA ASP A 199 -11.58 -18.44 -18.92
C ASP A 199 -11.96 -17.41 -17.85
N VAL A 200 -11.43 -17.55 -16.63
CA VAL A 200 -11.68 -16.60 -15.54
C VAL A 200 -10.97 -15.26 -15.83
N LYS A 201 -9.73 -15.30 -16.32
CA LYS A 201 -9.00 -14.10 -16.75
C LYS A 201 -9.74 -13.36 -17.86
N ALA A 202 -10.19 -14.07 -18.89
CA ALA A 202 -10.97 -13.52 -20.00
C ALA A 202 -12.30 -12.90 -19.52
N SER A 203 -12.97 -13.52 -18.55
CA SER A 203 -14.19 -12.97 -17.94
C SER A 203 -13.92 -11.64 -17.22
N TYR A 204 -12.81 -11.54 -16.45
CA TYR A 204 -12.42 -10.29 -15.82
C TYR A 204 -12.08 -9.21 -16.85
N GLU A 205 -11.27 -9.53 -17.85
CA GLU A 205 -10.92 -8.60 -18.93
C GLU A 205 -12.16 -8.10 -19.70
N ALA A 206 -13.12 -8.98 -19.95
CA ALA A 206 -14.37 -8.60 -20.59
C ALA A 206 -15.18 -7.58 -19.78
N SER A 207 -15.10 -7.64 -18.44
CA SER A 207 -15.80 -6.71 -17.53
C SER A 207 -15.10 -5.35 -17.39
N ILE A 208 -13.79 -5.27 -17.70
CA ILE A 208 -12.99 -4.06 -17.59
C ILE A 208 -13.15 -3.24 -18.87
N PRO A 209 -13.54 -1.95 -18.82
CA PRO A 209 -13.63 -1.08 -20.01
C PRO A 209 -12.33 -1.01 -20.84
N LEU A 210 -11.15 -0.95 -20.20
CA LEU A 210 -9.86 -0.97 -20.90
C LEU A 210 -9.45 -2.36 -21.43
N LYS A 211 -10.28 -3.41 -21.26
CA LYS A 211 -10.12 -4.75 -21.83
C LYS A 211 -8.78 -5.43 -21.54
N ARG A 212 -8.19 -5.14 -20.40
CA ARG A 212 -7.00 -5.81 -19.87
C ARG A 212 -7.00 -5.80 -18.33
N LEU A 213 -6.31 -6.73 -17.73
CA LEU A 213 -5.91 -6.59 -16.32
C LEU A 213 -4.94 -5.41 -16.17
N GLY A 214 -4.97 -4.76 -15.03
CA GLY A 214 -3.93 -3.82 -14.65
C GLY A 214 -2.62 -4.55 -14.35
N SER A 215 -1.49 -3.88 -14.51
CA SER A 215 -0.19 -4.35 -14.05
C SER A 215 0.14 -3.78 -12.66
N THR A 216 1.08 -4.42 -11.96
CA THR A 216 1.62 -3.87 -10.71
C THR A 216 2.29 -2.50 -10.95
N SER A 217 2.81 -2.26 -12.15
CA SER A 217 3.38 -0.97 -12.57
C SER A 217 2.31 0.12 -12.68
N ASP A 218 1.10 -0.19 -13.19
CA ASP A 218 0.00 0.79 -13.24
C ASP A 218 -0.30 1.32 -11.83
N VAL A 219 -0.29 0.44 -10.81
CA VAL A 219 -0.50 0.84 -9.40
C VAL A 219 0.69 1.62 -8.85
N ALA A 220 1.91 1.15 -9.11
CA ALA A 220 3.12 1.77 -8.58
C ALA A 220 3.32 3.21 -9.09
N GLU A 221 2.99 3.48 -10.35
CA GLU A 221 3.03 4.84 -10.91
C GLU A 221 1.99 5.76 -10.26
N GLY A 222 0.80 5.26 -9.96
CA GLY A 222 -0.20 6.02 -9.21
C GLY A 222 0.26 6.34 -7.78
N VAL A 223 0.94 5.39 -7.11
CA VAL A 223 1.58 5.64 -5.81
C VAL A 223 2.64 6.71 -5.93
N ALA A 224 3.54 6.60 -6.92
CA ALA A 224 4.58 7.57 -7.17
C ALA A 224 4.00 8.97 -7.39
N PHE A 225 2.94 9.10 -8.19
CA PHE A 225 2.25 10.37 -8.39
C PHE A 225 1.73 10.96 -7.08
N LEU A 226 0.97 10.18 -6.28
CA LEU A 226 0.38 10.67 -5.03
C LEU A 226 1.43 11.04 -3.97
N LEU A 227 2.61 10.42 -3.98
CA LEU A 227 3.72 10.77 -3.11
C LEU A 227 4.50 11.99 -3.61
N SER A 228 4.52 12.27 -4.92
CA SER A 228 5.31 13.32 -5.55
C SER A 228 4.86 14.74 -5.19
N ASP A 229 5.72 15.71 -5.49
CA ASP A 229 5.44 17.14 -5.35
C ASP A 229 4.27 17.58 -6.26
N GLY A 230 4.05 16.87 -7.38
CA GLY A 230 2.93 17.11 -8.30
C GLY A 230 1.56 16.90 -7.66
N ALA A 231 1.47 16.08 -6.61
CA ALA A 231 0.25 15.86 -5.84
C ALA A 231 0.15 16.79 -4.60
N GLY A 232 0.91 17.87 -4.54
CA GLY A 232 1.01 18.76 -3.37
C GLY A 232 -0.31 19.36 -2.89
N TYR A 233 -1.34 19.42 -3.73
CA TYR A 233 -2.70 19.90 -3.36
C TYR A 233 -3.74 18.78 -3.32
N ILE A 234 -3.30 17.50 -3.22
CA ILE A 234 -4.17 16.31 -3.18
C ILE A 234 -4.02 15.64 -1.82
N THR A 235 -5.10 15.64 -1.03
CA THR A 235 -5.18 14.92 0.26
C THR A 235 -6.62 14.48 0.53
N GLY A 236 -6.81 13.29 1.11
CA GLY A 236 -8.11 12.67 1.35
C GLY A 236 -8.72 12.04 0.10
N GLU A 237 -7.97 11.96 -1.00
CA GLU A 237 -8.45 11.43 -2.28
C GLU A 237 -8.31 9.90 -2.34
N THR A 238 -9.19 9.30 -3.13
CA THR A 238 -9.16 7.87 -3.47
C THR A 238 -8.95 7.73 -4.98
N LEU A 239 -7.71 7.52 -5.39
CA LEU A 239 -7.35 7.36 -6.80
C LEU A 239 -7.69 5.94 -7.26
N LYS A 240 -8.61 5.82 -8.19
CA LYS A 240 -9.02 4.54 -8.79
C LYS A 240 -8.04 4.14 -9.89
N ILE A 241 -7.46 2.94 -9.76
CA ILE A 241 -6.58 2.34 -10.78
C ILE A 241 -7.16 0.97 -11.14
N ASN A 242 -8.23 0.99 -11.93
CA ASN A 242 -9.07 -0.19 -12.15
C ASN A 242 -9.54 -0.35 -13.61
N GLY A 243 -8.96 0.39 -14.56
CA GLY A 243 -9.32 0.30 -15.98
C GLY A 243 -10.77 0.69 -16.31
N GLY A 244 -11.44 1.44 -15.40
CA GLY A 244 -12.83 1.84 -15.55
C GLY A 244 -13.83 0.82 -15.00
N LEU A 245 -13.37 -0.25 -14.34
CA LEU A 245 -14.25 -1.29 -13.77
C LEU A 245 -15.26 -0.72 -12.77
N TYR A 246 -14.89 0.34 -12.08
CA TYR A 246 -15.77 1.11 -11.20
C TYR A 246 -15.42 2.60 -11.31
N MET A 247 -16.42 3.40 -11.66
CA MET A 247 -16.29 4.86 -11.86
C MET A 247 -17.15 5.62 -10.86
#